data_582e15959ee5351cc8212452fd2c636f
#
_entry.id   582e15959ee5351cc8212452fd2c636f
#
_cell.length_a   1.000
_cell.length_b   1.000
_cell.length_c   1.000
_cell.angle_alpha   90.00
_cell.angle_beta   90.00
_cell.angle_gamma   90.00
#
_symmetry.space_group_name_H-M   'P 1'
#
loop_
_entity.id
_entity.type
_entity.pdbx_description
1 polymer ?
#
loop_
_entity_poly.entity_id
_entity_poly.type
_entity_poly.pdbx_seq_one_letter_code
_entity_poly.pdbx_strand_id
1 'polypeptide(L)'
;MIHARKITKAVVVGLGNIALRHRRNLKLLFPEVLVIAVPASGRISNQNVEFADQIILTLEDAIKEKIDVAIVASPAPFHLIHAKLLLFAGIPSLIEKPVTSNLQDAQELIRVYSQTGTPTAVGYCLRYMPSSIKMKELLEQTIIGNIYNVFVSVGQYLPDWRSSKEYQNSVSA
;
A
#
# COMPACT_ATOMS: atom_id res chain seq x y z
N MET A 1 22.74 -16.93 -2.68
CA MET A 1 21.30 -17.18 -2.34
C MET A 1 20.89 -16.11 -1.35
N ILE A 2 19.97 -15.24 -1.72
CA ILE A 2 19.37 -14.27 -0.77
C ILE A 2 18.49 -15.10 0.15
N HIS A 3 18.91 -15.32 1.39
CA HIS A 3 18.03 -15.91 2.40
C HIS A 3 16.85 -14.93 2.59
N ALA A 4 15.68 -15.30 2.08
CA ALA A 4 14.47 -14.53 2.33
C ALA A 4 14.26 -14.48 3.86
N ARG A 5 14.36 -13.29 4.45
CA ARG A 5 14.10 -13.09 5.88
C ARG A 5 12.66 -13.53 6.15
N LYS A 6 12.47 -14.42 7.13
CA LYS A 6 11.12 -14.86 7.53
C LYS A 6 10.36 -13.65 8.06
N ILE A 7 9.20 -13.36 7.49
CA ILE A 7 8.29 -12.33 8.00
C ILE A 7 7.50 -12.96 9.15
N THR A 8 7.64 -12.40 10.33
CA THR A 8 6.97 -12.86 11.55
C THR A 8 5.97 -11.83 12.07
N LYS A 9 6.22 -10.54 11.81
CA LYS A 9 5.39 -9.43 12.28
C LYS A 9 5.22 -8.38 11.20
N ALA A 10 3.98 -8.06 10.83
CA ALA A 10 3.64 -7.08 9.82
C ALA A 10 2.69 -6.01 10.38
N VAL A 11 2.86 -4.76 9.96
CA VAL A 11 1.95 -3.66 10.25
C VAL A 11 1.15 -3.27 9.01
N VAL A 12 -0.14 -3.01 9.20
CA VAL A 12 -1.00 -2.40 8.19
C VAL A 12 -1.57 -1.09 8.74
N VAL A 13 -1.15 0.02 8.16
CA VAL A 13 -1.60 1.37 8.53
C VAL A 13 -2.85 1.73 7.73
N GLY A 14 -3.94 1.99 8.44
CA GLY A 14 -5.28 2.23 7.88
C GLY A 14 -6.26 1.12 8.25
N LEU A 15 -7.55 1.49 8.32
CA LEU A 15 -8.65 0.57 8.66
C LEU A 15 -9.71 0.46 7.55
N GLY A 16 -9.46 1.09 6.39
CA GLY A 16 -10.37 1.04 5.24
C GLY A 16 -10.33 -0.29 4.48
N ASN A 17 -11.13 -0.39 3.40
CA ASN A 17 -11.28 -1.61 2.60
C ASN A 17 -9.97 -2.15 2.04
N ILE A 18 -9.07 -1.27 1.58
CA ILE A 18 -7.78 -1.72 1.05
C ILE A 18 -6.88 -2.27 2.17
N ALA A 19 -6.91 -1.66 3.35
CA ALA A 19 -6.18 -2.17 4.51
C ALA A 19 -6.73 -3.53 4.97
N LEU A 20 -8.05 -3.73 4.99
CA LEU A 20 -8.69 -5.01 5.24
C LEU A 20 -8.19 -6.09 4.26
N ARG A 21 -8.17 -5.76 2.95
CA ARG A 21 -7.67 -6.65 1.91
C ARG A 21 -6.21 -7.04 2.16
N HIS A 22 -5.36 -6.10 2.53
CA HIS A 22 -3.96 -6.38 2.84
C HIS A 22 -3.80 -7.27 4.06
N ARG A 23 -4.54 -7.02 5.15
CA ARG A 23 -4.50 -7.90 6.33
C ARG A 23 -4.93 -9.33 6.00
N ARG A 24 -6.03 -9.49 5.25
CA ARG A 24 -6.47 -10.79 4.75
C ARG A 24 -5.39 -11.48 3.91
N ASN A 25 -4.78 -10.77 2.97
CA ASN A 25 -3.73 -11.32 2.11
C ASN A 25 -2.49 -11.72 2.91
N LEU A 26 -2.08 -10.94 3.92
CA LEU A 26 -0.98 -11.31 4.80
C LEU A 26 -1.27 -12.62 5.51
N LYS A 27 -2.47 -12.81 6.07
CA LYS A 27 -2.86 -14.07 6.72
C LYS A 27 -2.94 -15.25 5.76
N LEU A 28 -3.30 -15.04 4.50
CA LEU A 28 -3.33 -16.09 3.49
C LEU A 28 -1.93 -16.50 3.02
N LEU A 29 -1.03 -15.53 2.83
CA LEU A 29 0.32 -15.77 2.31
C LEU A 29 1.30 -16.21 3.41
N PHE A 30 1.09 -15.74 4.63
CA PHE A 30 1.92 -15.98 5.80
C PHE A 30 1.03 -16.34 6.99
N PRO A 31 0.51 -17.56 7.11
CA PRO A 31 -0.47 -17.93 8.15
C PRO A 31 -0.01 -17.63 9.59
N GLU A 32 1.29 -17.73 9.85
CA GLU A 32 1.89 -17.51 11.17
C GLU A 32 2.26 -16.05 11.45
N VAL A 33 2.04 -15.13 10.48
CA VAL A 33 2.40 -13.72 10.68
C VAL A 33 1.49 -13.06 11.71
N LEU A 34 2.08 -12.34 12.66
CA LEU A 34 1.35 -11.45 13.54
C LEU A 34 1.05 -10.15 12.78
N VAL A 35 -0.22 -9.85 12.59
CA VAL A 35 -0.68 -8.66 11.88
C VAL A 35 -1.14 -7.59 12.87
N ILE A 36 -0.44 -6.47 12.89
CA ILE A 36 -0.79 -5.28 13.69
C ILE A 36 -1.57 -4.30 12.79
N ALA A 37 -2.75 -3.89 13.23
CA ALA A 37 -3.50 -2.81 12.59
C ALA A 37 -3.24 -1.49 13.31
N VAL A 38 -2.97 -0.43 12.53
CA VAL A 38 -2.78 0.93 13.04
C VAL A 38 -3.78 1.86 12.36
N PRO A 39 -4.65 2.56 13.11
CA PRO A 39 -5.57 3.54 12.53
C PRO A 39 -4.80 4.76 12.00
N ALA A 40 -5.16 5.26 10.82
CA ALA A 40 -4.48 6.39 10.18
C ALA A 40 -4.55 7.70 10.99
N SER A 41 -5.57 7.87 11.83
CA SER A 41 -5.80 9.08 12.64
C SER A 41 -5.59 8.87 14.14
N GLY A 42 -5.05 7.74 14.57
CA GLY A 42 -4.92 7.41 15.99
C GLY A 42 -6.26 7.12 16.70
N ARG A 43 -7.36 7.03 15.97
CA ARG A 43 -8.71 6.81 16.52
C ARG A 43 -9.31 5.53 15.96
N ILE A 44 -9.99 4.77 16.81
CA ILE A 44 -10.76 3.59 16.42
C ILE A 44 -12.24 3.84 16.72
N SER A 45 -13.10 3.52 15.75
CA SER A 45 -14.55 3.50 15.94
C SER A 45 -15.07 2.10 16.31
N ASN A 46 -14.29 1.05 16.09
CA ASN A 46 -14.67 -0.33 16.40
C ASN A 46 -13.45 -1.09 16.94
N GLN A 47 -13.61 -1.83 18.04
CA GLN A 47 -12.54 -2.61 18.66
C GLN A 47 -12.23 -3.90 17.89
N ASN A 48 -13.12 -4.37 17.01
CA ASN A 48 -12.89 -5.55 16.20
C ASN A 48 -12.40 -5.15 14.79
N VAL A 49 -11.11 -5.37 14.52
CA VAL A 49 -10.49 -5.13 13.22
C VAL A 49 -10.15 -6.47 12.59
N GLU A 50 -10.92 -6.86 11.58
CA GLU A 50 -10.78 -8.16 10.91
C GLU A 50 -9.35 -8.42 10.41
N PHE A 51 -8.89 -9.66 10.58
CA PHE A 51 -7.54 -10.13 10.21
C PHE A 51 -6.39 -9.38 10.89
N ALA A 52 -6.64 -8.68 11.99
CA ALA A 52 -5.61 -8.16 12.86
C ALA A 52 -5.54 -9.00 14.15
N ASP A 53 -4.33 -9.32 14.57
CA ASP A 53 -4.10 -9.99 15.87
C ASP A 53 -3.97 -8.96 16.99
N GLN A 54 -3.55 -7.75 16.63
CA GLN A 54 -3.33 -6.65 17.57
C GLN A 54 -3.72 -5.30 16.91
N ILE A 55 -4.19 -4.38 17.73
CA ILE A 55 -4.42 -2.99 17.33
C ILE A 55 -3.52 -2.12 18.17
N ILE A 56 -2.72 -1.27 17.51
CA ILE A 56 -1.90 -0.25 18.15
C ILE A 56 -2.31 1.10 17.61
N LEU A 57 -2.53 2.08 18.48
CA LEU A 57 -3.16 3.35 18.11
C LEU A 57 -2.25 4.26 17.28
N THR A 58 -0.93 4.21 17.52
CA THR A 58 0.05 5.06 16.82
C THR A 58 1.06 4.22 16.07
N LEU A 59 1.55 4.75 14.95
CA LEU A 59 2.58 4.05 14.18
C LEU A 59 3.92 4.04 14.91
N GLU A 60 4.20 5.08 15.68
CA GLU A 60 5.38 5.21 16.52
C GLU A 60 5.46 4.10 17.57
N ASP A 61 4.34 3.77 18.19
CA ASP A 61 4.30 2.66 19.16
C ASP A 61 4.39 1.30 18.46
N ALA A 62 3.75 1.15 17.29
CA ALA A 62 3.86 -0.06 16.51
C ALA A 62 5.31 -0.33 16.06
N ILE A 63 6.08 0.70 15.69
CA ILE A 63 7.49 0.57 15.30
C ILE A 63 8.34 -0.04 16.43
N LYS A 64 8.03 0.22 17.70
CA LYS A 64 8.75 -0.35 18.86
C LYS A 64 8.60 -1.87 18.97
N GLU A 65 7.58 -2.44 18.30
CA GLU A 65 7.28 -3.87 18.30
C GLU A 65 8.19 -4.73 17.40
N LYS A 66 9.27 -4.18 16.82
CA LYS A 66 10.20 -4.88 15.91
C LYS A 66 9.51 -5.49 14.70
N ILE A 67 8.91 -4.65 13.88
CA ILE A 67 8.17 -5.03 12.67
C ILE A 67 9.14 -5.45 11.57
N ASP A 68 8.82 -6.51 10.83
CA ASP A 68 9.59 -6.97 9.67
C ASP A 68 9.21 -6.24 8.38
N VAL A 69 7.92 -5.88 8.21
CA VAL A 69 7.39 -5.20 7.02
C VAL A 69 6.16 -4.38 7.36
N ALA A 70 5.94 -3.29 6.65
CA ALA A 70 4.75 -2.46 6.81
C ALA A 70 4.01 -2.24 5.49
N ILE A 71 2.70 -2.03 5.58
CA ILE A 71 1.84 -1.63 4.46
C ILE A 71 1.16 -0.32 4.84
N VAL A 72 1.44 0.74 4.08
CA VAL A 72 0.78 2.03 4.21
C VAL A 72 -0.47 2.03 3.34
N ALA A 73 -1.62 1.81 3.96
CA ALA A 73 -2.94 1.72 3.34
C ALA A 73 -3.92 2.75 3.93
N SER A 74 -3.39 3.81 4.50
CA SER A 74 -4.11 4.99 4.96
C SER A 74 -4.64 5.82 3.78
N PRO A 75 -5.47 6.86 3.97
CA PRO A 75 -5.79 7.82 2.93
C PRO A 75 -4.52 8.53 2.40
N ALA A 76 -4.47 8.81 1.10
CA ALA A 76 -3.30 9.35 0.41
C ALA A 76 -2.64 10.58 1.06
N PRO A 77 -3.38 11.54 1.65
CA PRO A 77 -2.76 12.68 2.35
C PRO A 77 -1.88 12.29 3.55
N PHE A 78 -2.03 11.09 4.09
CA PHE A 78 -1.24 10.58 5.21
C PHE A 78 -0.07 9.69 4.78
N HIS A 79 0.05 9.35 3.48
CA HIS A 79 1.07 8.42 3.01
C HIS A 79 2.48 8.91 3.31
N LEU A 80 2.78 10.18 3.04
CA LEU A 80 4.11 10.73 3.31
C LEU A 80 4.52 10.61 4.77
N ILE A 81 3.66 11.03 5.70
CA ILE A 81 4.01 11.01 7.13
C ILE A 81 4.24 9.59 7.65
N HIS A 82 3.37 8.65 7.27
CA HIS A 82 3.51 7.26 7.68
C HIS A 82 4.73 6.60 7.04
N ALA A 83 4.95 6.82 5.74
CA ALA A 83 6.10 6.27 5.05
C ALA A 83 7.42 6.81 5.61
N LYS A 84 7.51 8.12 5.91
CA LYS A 84 8.72 8.70 6.53
C LYS A 84 9.08 8.02 7.84
N LEU A 85 8.12 7.80 8.73
CA LEU A 85 8.35 7.12 10.01
C LEU A 85 8.94 5.72 9.78
N LEU A 86 8.38 4.96 8.85
CA LEU A 86 8.81 3.61 8.53
C LEU A 86 10.20 3.58 7.88
N LEU A 87 10.45 4.46 6.90
CA LEU A 87 11.74 4.54 6.22
C LEU A 87 12.87 4.91 7.17
N PHE A 88 12.65 5.90 8.04
CA PHE A 88 13.65 6.27 9.05
C PHE A 88 13.86 5.18 10.11
N ALA A 89 12.84 4.35 10.38
CA ALA A 89 12.97 3.18 11.24
C ALA A 89 13.61 1.97 10.53
N GLY A 90 13.95 2.08 9.24
CA GLY A 90 14.54 0.98 8.47
C GLY A 90 13.57 -0.16 8.16
N ILE A 91 12.25 0.09 8.20
CA ILE A 91 11.20 -0.93 8.00
C ILE A 91 10.79 -0.98 6.53
N PRO A 92 11.03 -2.09 5.82
CA PRO A 92 10.57 -2.28 4.44
C PRO A 92 9.07 -2.04 4.31
N SER A 93 8.65 -1.29 3.27
CA SER A 93 7.27 -0.81 3.19
C SER A 93 6.66 -0.95 1.81
N LEU A 94 5.39 -1.36 1.76
CA LEU A 94 4.53 -1.23 0.59
C LEU A 94 3.61 -0.02 0.83
N ILE A 95 3.64 0.96 -0.06
CA ILE A 95 2.79 2.15 0.00
C ILE A 95 1.68 2.02 -1.04
N GLU A 96 0.43 2.18 -0.65
CA GLU A 96 -0.70 2.16 -1.60
C GLU A 96 -0.68 3.35 -2.56
N LYS A 97 -1.33 3.13 -3.70
CA LYS A 97 -1.52 4.17 -4.71
C LYS A 97 -2.68 5.12 -4.32
N PRO A 98 -2.60 6.42 -4.69
CA PRO A 98 -1.41 7.10 -5.20
C PRO A 98 -0.33 7.19 -4.12
N VAL A 99 0.94 7.21 -4.52
CA VAL A 99 2.07 7.20 -3.56
C VAL A 99 2.00 8.36 -2.57
N THR A 100 1.53 9.52 -3.03
CA THR A 100 1.22 10.72 -2.24
C THR A 100 0.06 11.47 -2.89
N SER A 101 -0.47 12.49 -2.23
CA SER A 101 -1.58 13.31 -2.75
C SER A 101 -1.13 14.50 -3.61
N ASN A 102 0.16 14.84 -3.62
CA ASN A 102 0.72 15.96 -4.37
C ASN A 102 2.20 15.73 -4.73
N LEU A 103 2.73 16.56 -5.62
CA LEU A 103 4.09 16.44 -6.14
C LEU A 103 5.15 16.74 -5.06
N GLN A 104 4.92 17.72 -4.21
CA GLN A 104 5.86 18.12 -3.16
C GLN A 104 6.11 16.98 -2.18
N ASP A 105 5.05 16.32 -1.75
CA ASP A 105 5.14 15.14 -0.89
C ASP A 105 5.85 13.97 -1.58
N ALA A 106 5.64 13.78 -2.89
CA ALA A 106 6.34 12.75 -3.65
C ALA A 106 7.86 13.03 -3.72
N GLN A 107 8.25 14.28 -3.96
CA GLN A 107 9.66 14.69 -3.97
C GLN A 107 10.31 14.50 -2.61
N GLU A 108 9.61 14.86 -1.53
CA GLU A 108 10.10 14.65 -0.17
C GLU A 108 10.25 13.15 0.14
N LEU A 109 9.30 12.32 -0.28
CA LEU A 109 9.39 10.87 -0.09
C LEU A 109 10.59 10.27 -0.83
N ILE A 110 10.87 10.71 -2.06
CA ILE A 110 12.04 10.30 -2.83
C ILE A 110 13.33 10.70 -2.09
N ARG A 111 13.38 11.93 -1.55
CA ARG A 111 14.52 12.41 -0.76
C ARG A 111 14.77 11.50 0.46
N VAL A 112 13.73 11.19 1.22
CA VAL A 112 13.84 10.31 2.40
C VAL A 112 14.25 8.89 1.99
N TYR A 113 13.67 8.36 0.93
CA TYR A 113 14.08 7.05 0.39
C TYR A 113 15.57 7.02 0.03
N SER A 114 16.06 8.06 -0.66
CA SER A 114 17.48 8.16 -1.04
C SER A 114 18.42 8.28 0.17
N GLN A 115 17.96 8.90 1.25
CA GLN A 115 18.72 9.02 2.50
C GLN A 115 18.79 7.72 3.29
N THR A 116 17.68 6.98 3.34
CA THR A 116 17.57 5.80 4.21
C THR A 116 17.97 4.50 3.51
N GLY A 117 17.79 4.43 2.19
CA GLY A 117 17.98 3.19 1.43
C GLY A 117 17.01 2.07 1.82
N THR A 118 15.97 2.37 2.62
CA THR A 118 15.02 1.37 3.12
C THR A 118 14.17 0.83 1.98
N PRO A 119 14.09 -0.50 1.78
CA PRO A 119 13.33 -1.10 0.69
C PRO A 119 11.87 -0.65 0.69
N THR A 120 11.42 -0.11 -0.43
CA THR A 120 10.07 0.45 -0.57
C THR A 120 9.50 0.14 -1.94
N ALA A 121 8.22 -0.23 -1.96
CA ALA A 121 7.47 -0.48 -3.19
C ALA A 121 6.14 0.30 -3.17
N VAL A 122 5.60 0.59 -4.35
CA VAL A 122 4.28 1.22 -4.50
C VAL A 122 3.27 0.22 -5.05
N GLY A 123 2.07 0.21 -4.51
CA GLY A 123 0.99 -0.74 -4.78
C GLY A 123 0.34 -0.61 -6.16
N TYR A 124 1.11 -0.53 -7.23
CA TYR A 124 0.61 -0.54 -8.61
C TYR A 124 0.30 -1.98 -9.06
N CYS A 125 -0.76 -2.55 -8.50
CA CYS A 125 -1.12 -3.95 -8.69
C CYS A 125 -1.37 -4.34 -10.17
N LEU A 126 -1.79 -3.41 -11.02
CA LEU A 126 -2.00 -3.67 -12.45
C LEU A 126 -0.73 -4.13 -13.18
N ARG A 127 0.46 -3.76 -12.68
CA ARG A 127 1.73 -4.24 -13.25
C ARG A 127 1.92 -5.76 -13.15
N TYR A 128 1.23 -6.38 -12.21
CA TYR A 128 1.34 -7.82 -11.91
C TYR A 128 0.17 -8.63 -12.48
N MET A 129 -0.75 -7.99 -13.20
CA MET A 129 -1.83 -8.72 -13.87
C MET A 129 -1.28 -9.53 -15.05
N PRO A 130 -1.72 -10.79 -15.23
CA PRO A 130 -1.24 -11.63 -16.34
C PRO A 130 -1.41 -10.96 -17.71
N SER A 131 -2.53 -10.26 -17.93
CA SER A 131 -2.78 -9.49 -19.16
C SER A 131 -1.78 -8.36 -19.38
N SER A 132 -1.45 -7.61 -18.33
CA SER A 132 -0.47 -6.51 -18.40
C SER A 132 0.94 -7.03 -18.65
N ILE A 133 1.31 -8.14 -17.99
CA ILE A 133 2.59 -8.81 -18.21
C ILE A 133 2.68 -9.28 -19.65
N LYS A 134 1.63 -9.98 -20.15
CA LYS A 134 1.60 -10.47 -21.53
C LYS A 134 1.66 -9.35 -22.56
N MET A 135 0.91 -8.28 -22.33
CA MET A 135 0.96 -7.11 -23.20
C MET A 135 2.38 -6.53 -23.25
N LYS A 136 3.04 -6.37 -22.09
CA LYS A 136 4.42 -5.88 -22.03
C LYS A 136 5.36 -6.78 -22.83
N GLU A 137 5.30 -8.11 -22.67
CA GLU A 137 6.12 -9.07 -23.43
C GLU A 137 5.94 -8.90 -24.94
N LEU A 138 4.68 -8.80 -25.42
CA LEU A 138 4.38 -8.64 -26.84
C LEU A 138 4.93 -7.32 -27.41
N LEU A 139 4.87 -6.23 -26.62
CA LEU A 139 5.44 -4.94 -27.00
C LEU A 139 6.97 -4.99 -27.06
N GLU A 140 7.63 -5.61 -26.09
CA GLU A 140 9.08 -5.76 -26.05
C GLU A 140 9.60 -6.65 -27.22
N GLN A 141 8.82 -7.62 -27.65
CA GLN A 141 9.10 -8.45 -28.83
C GLN A 141 8.82 -7.75 -30.17
N THR A 142 8.35 -6.49 -30.14
CA THR A 142 8.01 -5.71 -31.35
C THR A 142 7.03 -6.39 -32.31
N ILE A 143 6.18 -7.30 -31.83
CA ILE A 143 5.25 -8.10 -32.67
C ILE A 143 4.31 -7.21 -33.51
N ILE A 144 3.91 -6.06 -32.96
CA ILE A 144 3.08 -5.07 -33.67
C ILE A 144 3.91 -3.95 -34.31
N GLY A 145 5.23 -4.10 -34.37
CA GLY A 145 6.14 -3.08 -34.89
C GLY A 145 6.26 -1.84 -33.98
N ASN A 146 6.51 -0.67 -34.59
CA ASN A 146 6.62 0.57 -33.86
C ASN A 146 5.26 1.05 -33.35
N ILE A 147 5.21 1.50 -32.10
CA ILE A 147 3.99 2.05 -31.50
C ILE A 147 3.90 3.54 -31.85
N TYR A 148 2.88 3.92 -32.62
CA TYR A 148 2.62 5.31 -33.01
C TYR A 148 1.54 5.96 -32.13
N ASN A 149 0.62 5.17 -31.60
CA ASN A 149 -0.46 5.67 -30.76
C ASN A 149 -0.89 4.63 -29.72
N VAL A 150 -1.32 5.10 -28.55
CA VAL A 150 -1.88 4.28 -27.48
C VAL A 150 -3.19 4.92 -27.02
N PHE A 151 -4.27 4.15 -27.07
CA PHE A 151 -5.55 4.57 -26.52
C PHE A 151 -5.88 3.69 -25.30
N VAL A 152 -6.14 4.32 -24.15
CA VAL A 152 -6.52 3.64 -22.90
C VAL A 152 -7.85 4.18 -22.42
N SER A 153 -8.82 3.30 -22.21
CA SER A 153 -10.11 3.67 -21.64
C SER A 153 -10.36 2.86 -20.37
N VAL A 154 -10.61 3.54 -19.27
CA VAL A 154 -10.96 2.95 -17.97
C VAL A 154 -12.14 3.72 -17.42
N GLY A 155 -13.18 3.00 -17.05
CA GLY A 155 -14.36 3.58 -16.42
C GLY A 155 -14.91 2.68 -15.31
N GLN A 156 -15.48 3.29 -14.30
CA GLN A 156 -16.17 2.61 -13.22
C GLN A 156 -17.38 3.45 -12.79
N TYR A 157 -18.52 2.81 -12.57
CA TYR A 157 -19.68 3.47 -12.05
C TYR A 157 -19.50 3.73 -10.55
N LEU A 158 -19.23 4.98 -10.18
CA LEU A 158 -18.82 5.36 -8.83
C LEU A 158 -19.84 4.98 -7.73
N PRO A 159 -21.18 5.08 -7.93
CA PRO A 159 -22.15 4.66 -6.94
C PRO A 159 -22.02 3.17 -6.54
N ASP A 160 -21.71 2.28 -7.48
CA ASP A 160 -21.50 0.86 -7.18
C ASP A 160 -20.18 0.61 -6.44
N TRP A 161 -19.18 1.43 -6.71
CA TRP A 161 -17.85 1.29 -6.08
C TRP A 161 -17.86 1.64 -4.59
N ARG A 162 -18.77 2.54 -4.17
CA ARG A 162 -18.91 2.99 -2.77
C ARG A 162 -20.39 3.09 -2.38
N SER A 163 -21.14 2.03 -2.58
CA SER A 163 -22.60 1.96 -2.30
C SER A 163 -23.01 2.35 -0.87
N SER A 164 -22.08 2.29 0.09
CA SER A 164 -22.35 2.66 1.50
C SER A 164 -21.98 4.10 1.88
N LYS A 165 -21.48 4.91 0.92
CA LYS A 165 -21.05 6.30 1.18
C LYS A 165 -21.45 7.22 0.03
N GLU A 166 -21.76 8.46 0.34
CA GLU A 166 -21.86 9.52 -0.65
C GLU A 166 -20.47 9.71 -1.33
N TYR A 167 -20.31 9.13 -2.51
CA TYR A 167 -19.02 9.13 -3.25
C TYR A 167 -18.51 10.54 -3.51
N GLN A 168 -19.39 11.53 -3.64
CA GLN A 168 -19.07 12.95 -3.87
C GLN A 168 -18.21 13.54 -2.75
N ASN A 169 -18.35 13.03 -1.53
CA ASN A 169 -17.57 13.45 -0.36
C ASN A 169 -16.33 12.59 -0.11
N SER A 170 -15.94 11.75 -1.08
CA SER A 170 -14.80 10.88 -0.94
C SER A 170 -13.53 11.49 -1.54
N VAL A 171 -12.36 11.08 -1.04
CA VAL A 171 -11.03 11.50 -1.56
C VAL A 171 -10.83 11.14 -3.04
N SER A 172 -11.72 10.31 -3.60
CA SER A 172 -11.65 9.84 -5.00
C SER A 172 -12.71 10.50 -5.90
N ALA A 173 -13.43 11.52 -5.42
CA ALA A 173 -14.40 12.28 -6.20
C ALA A 173 -13.73 13.39 -6.97
#